data_dce2d8f7297b328009e5eda37c159564
#
_entry.id   dce2d8f7297b328009e5eda37c159564
#
_cell.length_a   1.000
_cell.length_b   1.000
_cell.length_c   1.000
_cell.angle_alpha   90.00
_cell.angle_beta   90.00
_cell.angle_gamma   90.00
#
_symmetry.space_group_name_H-M   'P 1'
#
loop_
_entity.id
_entity.type
_entity.pdbx_description
1 polymer ?
#
loop_
_entity_poly.entity_id
_entity_poly.type
_entity_poly.pdbx_seq_one_letter_code
_entity_poly.pdbx_strand_id
1 'polypeptide(L)'
;MNNVRDSIFGIDVTIQKVQEDLYSYLSSDWSGILNAYGRVYKNIDHDANQGLVISREYIPEWYNASEDDYEDVYYDDNGSATICFIVSDQDTTEDSIVYNTSVKVVFMVDLGKIYSCDSERLDSKAHRDAVEALRNISHAQYDITGIDKGIDTVFNGFDVSKIGFNDLQPLHCFSININLQYYLTDKC
;
A
#
# COMPACT_ATOMS: atom_id res chain seq x y z
N MET A 1 5.17 10.68 -7.30
CA MET A 1 5.26 10.68 -5.85
C MET A 1 4.10 11.48 -5.27
N ASN A 2 3.38 10.90 -4.33
CA ASN A 2 2.27 11.47 -3.59
C ASN A 2 1.22 12.20 -4.39
N ASN A 3 0.28 11.46 -4.85
CA ASN A 3 -0.92 11.98 -5.44
C ASN A 3 -1.98 12.01 -4.35
N VAL A 4 -2.14 13.18 -3.73
CA VAL A 4 -3.09 13.39 -2.65
C VAL A 4 -4.01 14.53 -3.04
N ARG A 5 -5.30 14.40 -2.75
CA ARG A 5 -6.28 15.48 -2.94
C ARG A 5 -5.86 16.70 -2.13
N ASP A 6 -6.20 17.88 -2.62
CA ASP A 6 -5.88 19.17 -1.97
C ASP A 6 -6.48 19.30 -0.55
N SER A 7 -7.51 18.52 -0.22
CA SER A 7 -8.10 18.48 1.12
C SER A 7 -8.23 17.01 1.57
N ILE A 8 -7.24 16.53 2.31
CA ILE A 8 -7.28 15.24 2.97
C ILE A 8 -7.72 15.43 4.43
N PHE A 9 -8.48 14.46 4.95
CA PHE A 9 -8.85 14.40 6.37
C PHE A 9 -9.00 12.94 6.81
N GLY A 10 -9.09 12.75 8.13
CA GLY A 10 -9.23 11.42 8.70
C GLY A 10 -8.00 10.56 8.44
N ILE A 11 -8.22 9.32 8.05
CA ILE A 11 -7.16 8.33 7.83
C ILE A 11 -6.16 8.74 6.74
N ASP A 12 -6.60 9.44 5.70
CA ASP A 12 -5.75 9.79 4.58
C ASP A 12 -4.61 10.74 4.99
N VAL A 13 -4.84 11.62 5.99
CA VAL A 13 -3.78 12.44 6.60
C VAL A 13 -2.69 11.58 7.22
N THR A 14 -3.08 10.53 7.94
CA THR A 14 -2.13 9.63 8.59
C THR A 14 -1.39 8.77 7.58
N ILE A 15 -2.11 8.23 6.59
CA ILE A 15 -1.51 7.44 5.50
C ILE A 15 -0.47 8.27 4.74
N GLN A 16 -0.78 9.51 4.40
CA GLN A 16 0.16 10.37 3.70
C GLN A 16 1.46 10.55 4.48
N LYS A 17 1.38 10.85 5.76
CA LYS A 17 2.56 11.02 6.61
C LYS A 17 3.39 9.73 6.72
N VAL A 18 2.72 8.58 6.90
CA VAL A 18 3.39 7.28 6.94
C VAL A 18 4.09 7.00 5.60
N GLN A 19 3.45 7.33 4.49
CA GLN A 19 4.00 7.15 3.15
C GLN A 19 5.23 8.02 2.90
N GLU A 20 5.19 9.30 3.30
CA GLU A 20 6.32 10.24 3.17
C GLU A 20 7.55 9.74 3.94
N ASP A 21 7.36 9.28 5.17
CA ASP A 21 8.43 8.74 6.00
C ASP A 21 8.97 7.42 5.45
N LEU A 22 8.08 6.48 5.07
CA LEU A 22 8.50 5.23 4.43
C LEU A 22 9.35 5.48 3.20
N TYR A 23 8.91 6.41 2.34
CA TYR A 23 9.67 6.79 1.16
C TYR A 23 11.05 7.34 1.52
N SER A 24 11.12 8.20 2.54
CA SER A 24 12.37 8.79 3.01
C SER A 24 13.34 7.73 3.52
N TYR A 25 12.86 6.78 4.34
CA TYR A 25 13.70 5.72 4.88
C TYR A 25 14.14 4.72 3.80
N LEU A 26 13.20 4.20 3.02
CA LEU A 26 13.51 3.15 2.05
C LEU A 26 14.32 3.65 0.86
N SER A 27 14.17 4.92 0.47
CA SER A 27 14.98 5.49 -0.62
C SER A 27 16.48 5.59 -0.30
N SER A 28 16.87 5.49 0.97
CA SER A 28 18.27 5.40 1.37
C SER A 28 18.84 3.98 1.26
N ASP A 29 18.00 2.97 1.48
CA ASP A 29 18.40 1.57 1.61
C ASP A 29 18.11 0.75 0.34
N TRP A 30 17.07 1.12 -0.40
CA TRP A 30 16.65 0.48 -1.64
C TRP A 30 17.09 1.30 -2.84
N SER A 31 17.80 0.67 -3.75
CA SER A 31 18.24 1.29 -5.00
C SER A 31 17.08 1.44 -5.98
N GLY A 32 17.20 2.44 -6.87
CA GLY A 32 16.29 2.62 -8.00
C GLY A 32 15.10 3.53 -7.68
N ILE A 33 14.01 3.36 -8.44
CA ILE A 33 12.83 4.22 -8.38
C ILE A 33 11.78 3.58 -7.50
N LEU A 34 11.40 4.28 -6.43
CA LEU A 34 10.26 3.92 -5.58
C LEU A 34 9.04 4.72 -6.03
N ASN A 35 7.95 4.00 -6.34
CA ASN A 35 6.64 4.59 -6.57
C ASN A 35 5.79 4.44 -5.30
N ALA A 36 4.99 5.45 -4.99
CA ALA A 36 4.11 5.42 -3.84
C ALA A 36 2.75 6.01 -4.22
N TYR A 37 1.70 5.23 -4.05
CA TYR A 37 0.35 5.55 -4.53
C TYR A 37 -0.65 5.97 -3.45
N GLY A 38 -0.30 5.91 -2.17
CA GLY A 38 -1.24 6.22 -1.11
C GLY A 38 -2.29 5.12 -0.89
N ARG A 39 -3.51 5.53 -0.53
CA ARG A 39 -4.61 4.61 -0.26
C ARG A 39 -5.15 4.00 -1.54
N VAL A 40 -5.38 2.68 -1.50
CA VAL A 40 -6.07 1.91 -2.55
C VAL A 40 -7.58 1.93 -2.29
N TYR A 41 -8.33 2.18 -3.34
CA TYR A 41 -9.79 2.18 -3.38
C TYR A 41 -10.30 0.97 -4.15
N LYS A 42 -11.56 0.61 -3.90
CA LYS A 42 -12.28 -0.45 -4.62
C LYS A 42 -13.12 0.15 -5.72
N ASN A 43 -12.84 -0.22 -6.96
CA ASN A 43 -13.74 0.09 -8.07
C ASN A 43 -14.32 -1.18 -8.68
N ILE A 44 -15.36 -1.06 -9.47
CA ILE A 44 -16.02 -2.16 -10.17
C ILE A 44 -15.70 -2.02 -11.66
N ASP A 45 -15.18 -3.09 -12.27
CA ASP A 45 -15.01 -3.13 -13.72
C ASP A 45 -16.38 -3.06 -14.41
N HIS A 46 -16.67 -1.92 -15.02
CA HIS A 46 -17.91 -1.71 -15.76
C HIS A 46 -17.96 -2.49 -17.09
N ASP A 47 -16.82 -2.86 -17.64
CA ASP A 47 -16.73 -3.60 -18.92
C ASP A 47 -17.06 -5.09 -18.76
N ALA A 48 -16.87 -5.67 -17.58
CA ALA A 48 -17.24 -7.05 -17.25
C ALA A 48 -18.77 -7.25 -17.11
N ASN A 49 -19.57 -6.18 -17.10
CA ASN A 49 -20.99 -6.20 -16.77
C ASN A 49 -21.95 -6.33 -17.97
N GLN A 50 -21.55 -6.94 -19.08
CA GLN A 50 -22.53 -7.33 -20.09
C GLN A 50 -23.26 -8.62 -19.69
N GLY A 51 -24.12 -8.50 -18.67
CA GLY A 51 -25.29 -9.34 -18.62
C GLY A 51 -25.43 -10.43 -17.57
N LEU A 52 -24.57 -10.62 -16.56
CA LEU A 52 -24.90 -11.42 -15.34
C LEU A 52 -23.77 -11.23 -14.31
N VAL A 53 -23.99 -10.42 -13.29
CA VAL A 53 -23.04 -10.26 -12.17
C VAL A 53 -23.11 -11.51 -11.29
N ILE A 54 -22.21 -12.45 -11.47
CA ILE A 54 -22.08 -13.64 -10.62
C ILE A 54 -21.03 -13.43 -9.50
N SER A 55 -20.03 -12.59 -9.71
CA SER A 55 -19.09 -12.13 -8.68
C SER A 55 -18.73 -10.67 -8.91
N ARG A 56 -18.69 -9.88 -7.85
CA ARG A 56 -18.12 -8.52 -7.92
C ARG A 56 -16.62 -8.67 -7.66
N GLU A 57 -15.84 -8.61 -8.69
CA GLU A 57 -14.40 -8.46 -8.59
C GLU A 57 -14.11 -6.97 -8.49
N TYR A 58 -13.40 -6.55 -7.46
CA TYR A 58 -13.00 -5.16 -7.29
C TYR A 58 -11.63 -4.96 -7.93
N ILE A 59 -11.49 -3.89 -8.70
CA ILE A 59 -10.20 -3.43 -9.21
C ILE A 59 -9.57 -2.53 -8.16
N PRO A 60 -8.27 -2.71 -7.83
CA PRO A 60 -7.58 -1.77 -6.96
C PRO A 60 -7.23 -0.50 -7.73
N GLU A 61 -7.67 0.66 -7.25
CA GLU A 61 -7.39 1.97 -7.82
C GLU A 61 -6.73 2.89 -6.81
N TRP A 62 -5.99 3.86 -7.29
CA TRP A 62 -5.42 4.94 -6.51
C TRP A 62 -5.84 6.29 -7.10
N TYR A 63 -5.84 7.33 -6.27
CA TYR A 63 -6.20 8.68 -6.72
C TYR A 63 -4.99 9.42 -7.27
N ASN A 64 -5.03 9.81 -8.55
CA ASN A 64 -4.02 10.64 -9.19
C ASN A 64 -4.40 12.13 -9.11
N ALA A 65 -3.79 12.88 -8.19
CA ALA A 65 -4.08 14.29 -8.00
C ALA A 65 -3.67 15.18 -9.19
N SER A 66 -2.78 14.71 -10.05
CA SER A 66 -2.35 15.48 -11.23
C SER A 66 -3.42 15.51 -12.30
N GLU A 67 -4.26 14.47 -12.37
CA GLU A 67 -5.33 14.31 -13.35
C GLU A 67 -6.73 14.47 -12.73
N ASP A 68 -6.81 14.60 -11.40
CA ASP A 68 -8.04 14.65 -10.61
C ASP A 68 -8.96 13.45 -10.86
N ASP A 69 -8.37 12.26 -11.02
CA ASP A 69 -9.08 11.03 -11.37
C ASP A 69 -8.48 9.82 -10.66
N TYR A 70 -9.19 8.68 -10.71
CA TYR A 70 -8.74 7.40 -10.23
C TYR A 70 -8.11 6.58 -11.35
N GLU A 71 -6.99 5.94 -11.05
CA GLU A 71 -6.26 5.08 -11.95
C GLU A 71 -6.05 3.69 -11.34
N ASP A 72 -5.95 2.67 -12.19
CA ASP A 72 -5.66 1.31 -11.76
C ASP A 72 -4.30 1.26 -11.05
N VAL A 73 -4.22 0.54 -9.94
CA VAL A 73 -2.94 0.19 -9.32
C VAL A 73 -2.22 -0.76 -10.27
N TYR A 74 -1.06 -0.37 -10.74
CA TYR A 74 -0.22 -1.23 -11.56
C TYR A 74 1.25 -1.17 -11.14
N TYR A 75 2.01 -2.20 -11.48
CA TYR A 75 3.44 -2.24 -11.27
C TYR A 75 4.18 -1.69 -12.49
N ASP A 76 4.96 -0.63 -12.29
CA ASP A 76 5.81 -0.07 -13.35
C ASP A 76 7.15 -0.82 -13.41
N ASP A 77 7.39 -1.54 -14.50
CA ASP A 77 8.64 -2.28 -14.75
C ASP A 77 9.89 -1.37 -14.79
N ASN A 78 9.73 -0.07 -14.97
CA ASN A 78 10.84 0.88 -14.84
C ASN A 78 11.18 1.19 -13.38
N GLY A 79 10.23 0.97 -12.47
CA GLY A 79 10.42 1.12 -11.04
C GLY A 79 11.18 -0.06 -10.41
N SER A 80 11.60 0.13 -9.17
CA SER A 80 12.21 -0.91 -8.33
C SER A 80 11.26 -1.39 -7.26
N ALA A 81 10.36 -0.52 -6.81
CA ALA A 81 9.34 -0.84 -5.82
C ALA A 81 8.11 0.05 -6.00
N THR A 82 6.96 -0.50 -5.65
CA THR A 82 5.69 0.22 -5.53
C THR A 82 5.14 0.01 -4.12
N ILE A 83 4.74 1.11 -3.46
CA ILE A 83 4.16 1.10 -2.11
C ILE A 83 2.75 1.66 -2.19
N CYS A 84 1.77 0.95 -1.59
CA CYS A 84 0.40 1.43 -1.45
C CYS A 84 -0.24 0.92 -0.15
N PHE A 85 -1.45 1.41 0.16
CA PHE A 85 -2.12 1.14 1.43
C PHE A 85 -3.53 0.62 1.20
N ILE A 86 -3.80 -0.62 1.60
CA ILE A 86 -5.14 -1.19 1.59
C ILE A 86 -5.73 -1.03 2.99
N VAL A 87 -6.84 -0.29 3.08
CA VAL A 87 -7.53 -0.01 4.33
C VAL A 87 -8.72 -0.95 4.48
N SER A 88 -8.96 -1.45 5.69
CA SER A 88 -10.15 -2.23 6.02
C SER A 88 -11.44 -1.43 5.76
N ASP A 89 -12.52 -2.14 5.44
CA ASP A 89 -13.86 -1.55 5.31
C ASP A 89 -14.54 -1.30 6.68
N GLN A 90 -13.87 -1.66 7.79
CA GLN A 90 -14.41 -1.55 9.14
C GLN A 90 -13.44 -0.80 10.06
N ASP A 91 -13.97 0.26 10.68
CA ASP A 91 -13.29 1.01 11.72
C ASP A 91 -13.96 0.74 13.07
N THR A 92 -13.17 0.76 14.12
CA THR A 92 -13.65 0.62 15.50
C THR A 92 -13.27 1.84 16.33
N THR A 93 -14.10 2.20 17.29
CA THR A 93 -13.82 3.29 18.23
C THR A 93 -14.43 2.98 19.59
N GLU A 94 -13.78 3.43 20.67
CA GLU A 94 -14.31 3.33 22.05
C GLU A 94 -14.89 4.67 22.53
N ASP A 95 -14.39 5.77 21.99
CA ASP A 95 -14.72 7.13 22.47
C ASP A 95 -15.33 8.04 21.41
N SER A 96 -15.52 7.53 20.18
CA SER A 96 -15.98 8.30 19.02
C SER A 96 -15.05 9.46 18.60
N ILE A 97 -13.81 9.49 19.09
CA ILE A 97 -12.80 10.50 18.80
C ILE A 97 -11.63 9.86 18.09
N VAL A 98 -11.10 8.76 18.65
CA VAL A 98 -10.01 7.97 18.08
C VAL A 98 -10.60 6.75 17.42
N TYR A 99 -10.26 6.55 16.17
CA TYR A 99 -10.66 5.40 15.37
C TYR A 99 -9.48 4.48 15.15
N ASN A 100 -9.74 3.19 15.15
CA ASN A 100 -8.77 2.14 14.85
C ASN A 100 -9.21 1.40 13.60
N THR A 101 -8.29 1.18 12.69
CA THR A 101 -8.52 0.42 11.46
C THR A 101 -7.33 -0.48 11.13
N SER A 102 -7.60 -1.60 10.47
CA SER A 102 -6.54 -2.44 9.94
C SER A 102 -6.09 -1.91 8.57
N VAL A 103 -4.79 -1.76 8.40
CA VAL A 103 -4.19 -1.32 7.16
C VAL A 103 -3.11 -2.32 6.73
N LYS A 104 -3.12 -2.70 5.46
CA LYS A 104 -2.00 -3.40 4.83
C LYS A 104 -1.11 -2.35 4.14
N VAL A 105 0.11 -2.23 4.58
CA VAL A 105 1.15 -1.49 3.87
C VAL A 105 1.75 -2.44 2.86
N VAL A 106 1.41 -2.25 1.59
CA VAL A 106 1.73 -3.17 0.49
C VAL A 106 3.03 -2.76 -0.17
N PHE A 107 3.85 -3.75 -0.46
CA PHE A 107 5.12 -3.62 -1.18
C PHE A 107 5.14 -4.59 -2.36
N MET A 108 5.24 -4.06 -3.57
CA MET A 108 5.56 -4.81 -4.78
C MET A 108 6.98 -4.43 -5.18
N VAL A 109 7.93 -5.34 -5.13
CA VAL A 109 9.36 -5.04 -5.26
C VAL A 109 10.05 -5.94 -6.28
N ASP A 110 11.01 -5.39 -7.00
CA ASP A 110 12.01 -6.15 -7.74
C ASP A 110 13.29 -6.27 -6.88
N LEU A 111 13.44 -7.44 -6.26
CA LEU A 111 14.56 -7.72 -5.35
C LEU A 111 15.93 -7.56 -6.02
N GLY A 112 16.01 -7.84 -7.32
CA GLY A 112 17.24 -7.67 -8.09
C GLY A 112 17.59 -6.21 -8.36
N LYS A 113 16.58 -5.31 -8.41
CA LYS A 113 16.80 -3.88 -8.58
C LYS A 113 17.11 -3.16 -7.28
N ILE A 114 16.44 -3.54 -6.19
CA ILE A 114 16.64 -2.86 -4.89
C ILE A 114 17.91 -3.30 -4.17
N TYR A 115 18.44 -4.50 -4.47
CA TYR A 115 19.65 -5.01 -3.85
C TYR A 115 20.71 -5.39 -4.89
N SER A 116 21.97 -5.07 -4.60
CA SER A 116 23.10 -5.31 -5.49
C SER A 116 23.88 -6.60 -5.20
N CYS A 117 23.45 -7.42 -4.22
CA CYS A 117 24.21 -8.61 -3.82
C CYS A 117 23.30 -9.85 -3.69
N ASP A 118 23.81 -11.00 -4.16
CA ASP A 118 23.09 -12.29 -4.22
C ASP A 118 23.34 -13.20 -3.01
N SER A 119 23.98 -12.72 -1.94
CA SER A 119 24.46 -13.58 -0.84
C SER A 119 23.46 -13.85 0.28
N GLU A 120 22.31 -13.16 0.29
CA GLU A 120 21.27 -13.24 1.33
C GLU A 120 19.92 -13.63 0.75
N ARG A 121 19.02 -14.07 1.62
CA ARG A 121 17.60 -14.21 1.27
C ARG A 121 16.99 -12.82 1.15
N LEU A 122 16.94 -12.32 -0.08
CA LEU A 122 16.54 -10.95 -0.41
C LEU A 122 15.10 -10.66 0.01
N ASP A 123 14.18 -11.64 -0.07
CA ASP A 123 12.81 -11.55 0.41
C ASP A 123 12.75 -11.21 1.92
N SER A 124 13.51 -11.94 2.72
CA SER A 124 13.56 -11.73 4.17
C SER A 124 14.23 -10.40 4.53
N LYS A 125 15.20 -9.98 3.74
CA LYS A 125 15.84 -8.67 3.88
C LYS A 125 14.86 -7.55 3.60
N ALA A 126 14.07 -7.64 2.52
CA ALA A 126 13.05 -6.64 2.20
C ALA A 126 11.98 -6.52 3.30
N HIS A 127 11.53 -7.65 3.89
CA HIS A 127 10.63 -7.62 5.03
C HIS A 127 11.23 -6.91 6.24
N ARG A 128 12.50 -7.20 6.56
CA ARG A 128 13.20 -6.56 7.67
C ARG A 128 13.31 -5.06 7.45
N ASP A 129 13.79 -4.63 6.30
CA ASP A 129 14.01 -3.22 5.97
C ASP A 129 12.67 -2.44 6.04
N ALA A 130 11.57 -3.01 5.51
CA ALA A 130 10.25 -2.41 5.58
C ALA A 130 9.72 -2.33 7.04
N VAL A 131 9.93 -3.37 7.86
CA VAL A 131 9.55 -3.35 9.30
C VAL A 131 10.38 -2.32 10.05
N GLU A 132 11.69 -2.23 9.78
CA GLU A 132 12.57 -1.24 10.42
C GLU A 132 12.17 0.18 10.02
N ALA A 133 11.86 0.43 8.75
CA ALA A 133 11.35 1.72 8.28
C ALA A 133 10.06 2.11 9.02
N LEU A 134 9.08 1.20 9.10
CA LEU A 134 7.86 1.45 9.87
C LEU A 134 8.16 1.77 11.33
N ARG A 135 8.98 0.99 12.02
CA ARG A 135 9.33 1.22 13.45
C ARG A 135 9.98 2.57 13.72
N ASN A 136 10.60 3.18 12.73
CA ASN A 136 11.22 4.50 12.85
C ASN A 136 10.25 5.66 12.66
N ILE A 137 9.01 5.40 12.24
CA ILE A 137 7.97 6.43 12.11
C ILE A 137 7.40 6.74 13.50
N SER A 138 7.52 7.98 13.94
CA SER A 138 7.15 8.39 15.31
C SER A 138 5.86 9.20 15.39
N HIS A 139 5.35 9.71 14.29
CA HIS A 139 4.19 10.63 14.30
C HIS A 139 2.85 9.92 14.04
N ALA A 140 2.86 8.62 13.74
CA ALA A 140 1.66 7.80 13.61
C ALA A 140 1.63 6.74 14.71
N GLN A 141 0.47 6.50 15.28
CA GLN A 141 0.28 5.46 16.29
C GLN A 141 -0.31 4.22 15.65
N TYR A 142 0.44 3.14 15.68
CA TYR A 142 0.01 1.84 15.17
C TYR A 142 0.81 0.69 15.79
N ASP A 143 0.23 -0.50 15.70
CA ASP A 143 0.86 -1.77 16.06
C ASP A 143 1.04 -2.64 14.82
N ILE A 144 2.23 -3.19 14.62
CA ILE A 144 2.48 -4.19 13.56
C ILE A 144 1.90 -5.52 14.02
N THR A 145 0.99 -6.08 13.22
CA THR A 145 0.24 -7.30 13.56
C THR A 145 0.69 -8.53 12.78
N GLY A 146 1.33 -8.36 11.62
CA GLY A 146 1.79 -9.48 10.81
C GLY A 146 2.35 -9.09 9.46
N ILE A 147 2.71 -10.10 8.68
CA ILE A 147 3.20 -9.97 7.29
C ILE A 147 2.44 -10.97 6.43
N ASP A 148 1.76 -10.48 5.39
CA ASP A 148 1.19 -11.32 4.34
C ASP A 148 2.17 -11.40 3.16
N LYS A 149 2.14 -12.51 2.43
CA LYS A 149 3.04 -12.78 1.30
C LYS A 149 2.25 -13.30 0.11
N GLY A 150 2.70 -12.91 -1.07
CA GLY A 150 2.05 -13.28 -2.32
C GLY A 150 0.90 -12.36 -2.70
N ILE A 151 0.84 -12.02 -3.98
CA ILE A 151 -0.11 -11.04 -4.50
C ILE A 151 -1.57 -11.38 -4.18
N ASP A 152 -1.97 -12.65 -4.30
CA ASP A 152 -3.33 -13.10 -4.03
C ASP A 152 -3.74 -12.94 -2.55
N THR A 153 -2.79 -13.10 -1.62
CA THR A 153 -3.04 -12.91 -0.18
C THR A 153 -3.08 -11.44 0.19
N VAL A 154 -2.16 -10.66 -0.37
CA VAL A 154 -2.04 -9.22 -0.12
C VAL A 154 -3.27 -8.49 -0.65
N PHE A 155 -3.65 -8.74 -1.90
CA PHE A 155 -4.80 -8.13 -2.57
C PHE A 155 -6.08 -8.99 -2.48
N ASN A 156 -6.22 -9.77 -1.41
CA ASN A 156 -7.42 -10.59 -1.23
C ASN A 156 -8.70 -9.74 -1.35
N GLY A 157 -9.60 -10.15 -2.24
CA GLY A 157 -10.85 -9.43 -2.55
C GLY A 157 -10.74 -8.43 -3.71
N PHE A 158 -9.59 -8.38 -4.38
CA PHE A 158 -9.38 -7.62 -5.61
C PHE A 158 -9.09 -8.53 -6.81
N ASP A 159 -9.44 -8.07 -8.00
CA ASP A 159 -8.91 -8.63 -9.24
C ASP A 159 -7.47 -8.16 -9.46
N VAL A 160 -6.54 -9.08 -9.33
CA VAL A 160 -5.10 -8.79 -9.47
C VAL A 160 -4.61 -8.84 -10.92
N SER A 161 -5.46 -9.25 -11.87
CA SER A 161 -5.05 -9.45 -13.27
C SER A 161 -4.58 -8.17 -13.96
N LYS A 162 -5.07 -7.00 -13.51
CA LYS A 162 -4.72 -5.69 -14.05
C LYS A 162 -3.48 -5.05 -13.40
N ILE A 163 -3.03 -5.56 -12.26
CA ILE A 163 -1.84 -5.00 -11.56
C ILE A 163 -0.56 -5.20 -12.40
N GLY A 164 -0.55 -6.20 -13.29
CA GLY A 164 0.60 -6.47 -14.15
C GLY A 164 1.83 -7.02 -13.42
N PHE A 165 1.67 -7.47 -12.16
CA PHE A 165 2.74 -7.97 -11.33
C PHE A 165 2.74 -9.50 -11.28
N ASN A 166 3.81 -10.11 -11.75
CA ASN A 166 4.00 -11.56 -11.67
C ASN A 166 4.90 -11.86 -10.46
N ASP A 167 4.29 -12.30 -9.35
CA ASP A 167 4.99 -12.58 -8.07
C ASP A 167 5.86 -13.86 -8.16
N LEU A 168 6.85 -13.79 -9.04
CA LEU A 168 7.90 -14.79 -9.24
C LEU A 168 9.25 -14.11 -9.17
N GLN A 169 10.21 -14.73 -8.48
CA GLN A 169 11.54 -14.14 -8.32
C GLN A 169 12.15 -13.65 -9.66
N PRO A 170 12.71 -12.45 -9.69
CA PRO A 170 13.08 -11.57 -8.56
C PRO A 170 11.95 -10.67 -8.03
N LEU A 171 10.75 -10.73 -8.62
CA LEU A 171 9.60 -9.96 -8.17
C LEU A 171 9.02 -10.57 -6.88
N HIS A 172 8.64 -9.73 -5.92
CA HIS A 172 8.09 -10.17 -4.64
C HIS A 172 7.02 -9.21 -4.13
N CYS A 173 5.81 -9.74 -3.87
CA CYS A 173 4.71 -9.01 -3.26
C CYS A 173 4.53 -9.42 -1.80
N PHE A 174 4.49 -8.44 -0.90
CA PHE A 174 4.17 -8.66 0.51
C PHE A 174 3.47 -7.43 1.10
N SER A 175 2.83 -7.61 2.24
CA SER A 175 2.33 -6.49 3.04
C SER A 175 2.74 -6.63 4.49
N ILE A 176 2.93 -5.48 5.15
CA ILE A 176 3.00 -5.40 6.61
C ILE A 176 1.65 -4.92 7.09
N ASN A 177 1.02 -5.74 7.93
CA ASN A 177 -0.29 -5.47 8.49
C ASN A 177 -0.14 -4.65 9.77
N ILE A 178 -0.85 -3.53 9.86
CA ILE A 178 -0.83 -2.64 11.01
C ILE A 178 -2.25 -2.35 11.50
N ASN A 179 -2.41 -2.14 12.79
CA ASN A 179 -3.60 -1.51 13.36
C ASN A 179 -3.27 -0.03 13.56
N LEU A 180 -3.89 0.82 12.76
CA LEU A 180 -3.61 2.25 12.69
C LEU A 180 -4.66 3.04 13.46
N GLN A 181 -4.20 3.99 14.30
CA GLN A 181 -5.09 4.96 14.97
C GLN A 181 -5.11 6.28 14.21
N TYR A 182 -6.31 6.84 14.08
CA TYR A 182 -6.49 8.13 13.42
C TYR A 182 -7.67 8.90 14.01
N TYR A 183 -7.77 10.19 13.68
CA TYR A 183 -8.88 11.06 14.05
C TYR A 183 -9.72 11.39 12.82
N LEU A 184 -11.07 11.30 12.94
CA LEU A 184 -11.97 11.70 11.86
C LEU A 184 -12.08 13.21 11.69
N THR A 185 -11.88 13.94 12.80
CA THR A 185 -11.99 15.39 12.80
C THR A 185 -10.63 16.00 13.10
N ASP A 186 -10.27 17.04 12.35
CA ASP A 186 -9.14 17.86 12.73
C ASP A 186 -9.40 18.42 14.12
N LYS A 187 -8.44 18.22 15.04
CA LYS A 187 -8.49 18.94 16.30
C LYS A 187 -8.31 20.43 15.97
N CYS A 188 -9.39 21.18 16.12
CA CYS A 188 -9.31 22.62 16.21
C CYS A 188 -8.42 23.05 17.40
#